data_a11f360547a2c6d7867c39c158f7dbd5
#
_entry.id   a11f360547a2c6d7867c39c158f7dbd5
#
_cell.length_a   1.000
_cell.length_b   1.000
_cell.length_c   1.000
_cell.angle_alpha   90.00
_cell.angle_beta   90.00
_cell.angle_gamma   90.00
#
_symmetry.space_group_name_H-M   'P 1'
#
loop_
_entity.id
_entity.type
_entity.pdbx_description
1 polymer ?
#
loop_
_entity_poly.entity_id
_entity_poly.type
_entity_poly.pdbx_seq_one_letter_code
_entity_poly.pdbx_strand_id
1 'polypeptide(L)'
;QITPERIAINLDDARLADNEGVIRNDVPIVVGGPVAYESTLPIKEFVTAINGAGVPAAVSLSAGAFMCNHIFYVAQDRLKGTTVRSGFVHVPLMDEQAGEFPGLPTMSLDQMVKAVRAMLEVL
;
A
#
# COMPACT_ATOMS: atom_id res chain seq x y z
N GLN A 1 -7.57 3.14 -9.76
CA GLN A 1 -8.36 2.80 -8.57
C GLN A 1 -7.52 2.87 -7.30
N ILE A 2 -8.16 3.01 -6.15
CA ILE A 2 -7.53 2.91 -4.82
C ILE A 2 -7.38 1.43 -4.45
N THR A 3 -6.22 1.03 -3.93
CA THR A 3 -5.98 -0.37 -3.56
C THR A 3 -5.46 -0.51 -2.12
N PRO A 4 -6.35 -0.76 -1.15
CA PRO A 4 -5.92 -1.20 0.17
C PRO A 4 -5.22 -2.56 0.08
N GLU A 5 -3.99 -2.61 0.61
CA GLU A 5 -3.13 -3.80 0.55
C GLU A 5 -3.46 -4.76 1.70
N ARG A 6 -3.69 -6.01 1.38
CA ARG A 6 -4.03 -7.01 2.39
C ARG A 6 -2.82 -7.60 3.08
N ILE A 7 -1.72 -7.77 2.37
CA ILE A 7 -0.58 -8.56 2.85
C ILE A 7 0.75 -7.90 2.48
N ALA A 8 1.68 -7.88 3.42
CA ALA A 8 3.08 -7.54 3.21
C ALA A 8 3.92 -8.80 3.26
N ILE A 9 4.87 -8.97 2.35
CA ILE A 9 5.76 -10.13 2.30
C ILE A 9 7.17 -9.79 2.75
N ASN A 10 7.87 -10.75 3.36
CA ASN A 10 9.25 -10.59 3.83
C ASN A 10 10.25 -10.72 2.69
N LEU A 11 10.18 -9.81 1.74
CA LEU A 11 11.00 -9.84 0.54
C LEU A 11 11.33 -8.44 0.05
N ASP A 12 12.61 -8.16 -0.16
CA ASP A 12 13.12 -7.07 -0.97
C ASP A 12 13.72 -7.66 -2.25
N ASP A 13 13.13 -7.30 -3.38
CA ASP A 13 13.62 -7.68 -4.72
C ASP A 13 13.46 -6.49 -5.66
N ALA A 14 14.41 -5.56 -5.58
CA ALA A 14 14.37 -4.28 -6.26
C ALA A 14 15.18 -4.31 -7.55
N ARG A 15 14.60 -3.73 -8.61
CA ARG A 15 15.30 -3.53 -9.89
C ARG A 15 16.11 -2.23 -9.91
N LEU A 16 15.86 -1.33 -8.97
CA LEU A 16 16.47 -0.02 -8.88
C LEU A 16 17.23 0.10 -7.55
N ALA A 17 18.32 0.84 -7.58
CA ALA A 17 19.06 1.19 -6.38
C ALA A 17 18.24 2.13 -5.47
N ASP A 18 18.43 2.00 -4.18
CA ASP A 18 17.95 2.98 -3.20
C ASP A 18 18.81 4.26 -3.23
N ASN A 19 18.50 5.23 -2.34
CA ASN A 19 19.23 6.50 -2.29
C ASN A 19 20.71 6.36 -1.87
N GLU A 20 21.09 5.22 -1.33
CA GLU A 20 22.48 4.88 -0.98
C GLU A 20 23.20 4.10 -2.10
N GLY A 21 22.53 3.85 -3.22
CA GLY A 21 23.04 3.10 -4.36
C GLY A 21 23.00 1.58 -4.17
N VAL A 22 22.28 1.08 -3.17
CA VAL A 22 22.18 -0.35 -2.88
C VAL A 22 20.99 -0.95 -3.64
N ILE A 23 21.25 -2.03 -4.37
CA ILE A 23 20.22 -2.87 -5.00
C ILE A 23 20.03 -4.11 -4.12
N ARG A 24 18.83 -4.27 -3.58
CA ARG A 24 18.44 -5.46 -2.81
C ARG A 24 17.80 -6.45 -3.77
N ASN A 25 18.32 -7.65 -3.83
CA ASN A 25 17.88 -8.67 -4.76
C ASN A 25 17.61 -9.97 -4.01
N ASP A 26 16.35 -10.38 -3.98
CA ASP A 26 15.86 -11.64 -3.37
C ASP A 26 16.35 -11.82 -1.91
N VAL A 27 16.21 -10.78 -1.10
CA VAL A 27 16.64 -10.81 0.31
C VAL A 27 15.46 -10.57 1.26
N PRO A 28 15.46 -11.17 2.45
CA PRO A 28 14.41 -10.88 3.44
C PRO A 28 14.54 -9.45 3.97
N ILE A 29 13.41 -8.80 4.23
CA ILE A 29 13.36 -7.48 4.89
C ILE A 29 13.83 -7.62 6.34
N VAL A 30 13.34 -8.65 7.04
CA VAL A 30 13.74 -8.99 8.41
C VAL A 30 14.22 -10.43 8.41
N VAL A 31 15.51 -10.63 8.69
CA VAL A 31 16.11 -11.98 8.79
C VAL A 31 15.42 -12.77 9.91
N GLY A 32 14.91 -13.96 9.59
CA GLY A 32 14.18 -14.78 10.57
C GLY A 32 12.76 -14.32 10.88
N GLY A 33 12.29 -13.25 10.24
CA GLY A 33 10.92 -12.77 10.35
C GLY A 33 9.93 -13.70 9.64
N PRO A 34 8.60 -13.57 9.93
CA PRO A 34 7.57 -14.33 9.23
C PRO A 34 7.59 -14.05 7.73
N VAL A 35 7.14 -15.03 6.93
CA VAL A 35 7.03 -14.88 5.47
C VAL A 35 6.18 -13.68 5.07
N ALA A 36 5.13 -13.41 5.85
CA ALA A 36 4.20 -12.32 5.56
C ALA A 36 3.50 -11.82 6.83
N TYR A 37 2.99 -10.59 6.76
CA TYR A 37 2.05 -10.00 7.71
C TYR A 37 0.76 -9.58 7.00
N GLU A 38 -0.38 -9.84 7.63
CA GLU A 38 -1.65 -9.24 7.18
C GLU A 38 -1.78 -7.80 7.70
N SER A 39 -2.45 -6.96 6.92
CA SER A 39 -2.95 -5.67 7.41
C SER A 39 -3.90 -5.88 8.57
N THR A 40 -3.80 -5.05 9.60
CA THR A 40 -4.76 -5.02 10.73
C THR A 40 -5.90 -4.02 10.52
N LEU A 41 -5.96 -3.40 9.32
CA LEU A 41 -7.05 -2.51 8.92
C LEU A 41 -8.24 -3.32 8.37
N PRO A 42 -9.47 -2.80 8.44
CA PRO A 42 -10.67 -3.43 7.90
C PRO A 42 -10.73 -3.26 6.37
N ILE A 43 -9.88 -4.00 5.65
CA ILE A 43 -9.62 -3.83 4.21
C ILE A 43 -10.87 -3.95 3.34
N LYS A 44 -11.74 -4.92 3.64
CA LYS A 44 -12.97 -5.13 2.85
C LYS A 44 -13.99 -4.01 3.06
N GLU A 45 -14.11 -3.56 4.29
CA GLU A 45 -14.97 -2.44 4.68
C GLU A 45 -14.47 -1.14 4.02
N PHE A 46 -13.16 -0.93 3.96
CA PHE A 46 -12.57 0.18 3.23
C PHE A 46 -12.98 0.18 1.75
N VAL A 47 -12.81 -0.96 1.08
CA VAL A 47 -13.20 -1.08 -0.34
C VAL A 47 -14.70 -0.82 -0.53
N THR A 48 -15.54 -1.35 0.36
CA THR A 48 -16.99 -1.10 0.32
C THR A 48 -17.31 0.38 0.50
N ALA A 49 -16.70 1.04 1.49
CA ALA A 49 -16.94 2.46 1.76
C ALA A 49 -16.44 3.37 0.61
N ILE A 50 -15.26 3.09 0.06
CA ILE A 50 -14.68 3.87 -1.05
C ILE A 50 -15.57 3.73 -2.29
N ASN A 51 -15.97 2.52 -2.66
CA ASN A 51 -16.87 2.27 -3.78
C ASN A 51 -18.24 2.90 -3.56
N GLY A 52 -18.78 2.84 -2.34
CA GLY A 52 -20.01 3.51 -1.94
C GLY A 52 -19.93 5.03 -2.05
N ALA A 53 -18.75 5.60 -1.88
CA ALA A 53 -18.47 7.03 -2.11
C ALA A 53 -18.30 7.38 -3.60
N GLY A 54 -18.41 6.42 -4.53
CA GLY A 54 -18.29 6.62 -5.97
C GLY A 54 -16.84 6.71 -6.47
N VAL A 55 -15.88 6.22 -5.69
CA VAL A 55 -14.47 6.14 -6.09
C VAL A 55 -14.10 4.66 -6.31
N PRO A 56 -13.47 4.29 -7.45
CA PRO A 56 -13.14 2.89 -7.72
C PRO A 56 -12.05 2.38 -6.76
N ALA A 57 -12.33 1.26 -6.08
CA ALA A 57 -11.40 0.59 -5.19
C ALA A 57 -11.51 -0.93 -5.28
N ALA A 58 -10.39 -1.62 -5.04
CA ALA A 58 -10.33 -3.07 -4.94
C ALA A 58 -9.26 -3.51 -3.93
N VAL A 59 -9.43 -4.69 -3.34
CA VAL A 59 -8.38 -5.27 -2.49
C VAL A 59 -7.18 -5.64 -3.34
N SER A 60 -5.98 -5.29 -2.87
CA SER A 60 -4.73 -5.78 -3.44
C SER A 60 -4.10 -6.83 -2.53
N LEU A 61 -3.52 -7.86 -3.13
CA LEU A 61 -2.81 -8.95 -2.44
C LEU A 61 -1.29 -8.83 -2.54
N SER A 62 -0.78 -7.76 -3.15
CA SER A 62 0.67 -7.56 -3.26
C SER A 62 1.01 -6.10 -3.48
N ALA A 63 1.77 -5.54 -2.54
CA ALA A 63 2.39 -4.22 -2.68
C ALA A 63 3.71 -4.28 -3.49
N GLY A 64 3.98 -5.40 -4.17
CA GLY A 64 5.25 -5.67 -4.83
C GLY A 64 6.33 -6.15 -3.87
N ALA A 65 7.59 -5.98 -4.26
CA ALA A 65 8.76 -6.38 -3.46
C ALA A 65 9.80 -5.24 -3.37
N PHE A 66 9.35 -3.99 -3.41
CA PHE A 66 10.18 -2.80 -3.31
C PHE A 66 9.72 -1.90 -2.14
N MET A 67 9.94 -0.59 -2.23
CA MET A 67 9.76 0.35 -1.10
C MET A 67 8.38 0.28 -0.42
N CYS A 68 7.31 0.15 -1.19
CA CYS A 68 5.95 0.08 -0.66
C CYS A 68 5.76 -1.16 0.23
N ASN A 69 6.18 -2.32 -0.26
CA ASN A 69 6.12 -3.57 0.52
C ASN A 69 7.08 -3.52 1.72
N HIS A 70 8.28 -2.97 1.52
CA HIS A 70 9.27 -2.84 2.59
C HIS A 70 8.71 -2.07 3.80
N ILE A 71 8.21 -0.85 3.57
CA ILE A 71 7.65 -0.03 4.66
C ILE A 71 6.40 -0.65 5.27
N PHE A 72 5.57 -1.28 4.46
CA PHE A 72 4.38 -1.99 4.95
C PHE A 72 4.79 -3.15 5.86
N TYR A 73 5.74 -3.99 5.44
CA TYR A 73 6.22 -5.10 6.26
C TYR A 73 6.85 -4.63 7.56
N VAL A 74 7.76 -3.65 7.51
CA VAL A 74 8.43 -3.10 8.71
C VAL A 74 7.44 -2.49 9.69
N ALA A 75 6.42 -1.78 9.19
CA ALA A 75 5.37 -1.23 10.05
C ALA A 75 4.60 -2.34 10.78
N GLN A 76 4.21 -3.40 10.08
CA GLN A 76 3.53 -4.55 10.69
C GLN A 76 4.42 -5.28 11.70
N ASP A 77 5.69 -5.49 11.36
CA ASP A 77 6.65 -6.16 12.27
C ASP A 77 6.84 -5.38 13.58
N ARG A 78 6.94 -4.06 13.50
CA ARG A 78 7.12 -3.19 14.67
C ARG A 78 5.87 -3.06 15.53
N LEU A 79 4.69 -3.13 14.92
CA LEU A 79 3.40 -2.95 15.61
C LEU A 79 2.76 -4.27 16.04
N LYS A 80 3.37 -5.42 15.70
CA LYS A 80 2.86 -6.72 16.11
C LYS A 80 2.73 -6.83 17.63
N GLY A 81 1.64 -7.41 18.10
CA GLY A 81 1.35 -7.54 19.53
C GLY A 81 0.90 -6.25 20.23
N THR A 82 0.76 -5.15 19.51
CA THR A 82 0.16 -3.91 20.00
C THR A 82 -1.32 -3.81 19.59
N THR A 83 -2.01 -2.82 20.14
CA THR A 83 -3.41 -2.49 19.78
C THR A 83 -3.49 -1.50 18.60
N VAL A 84 -2.36 -1.03 18.10
CA VAL A 84 -2.29 -0.08 16.98
C VAL A 84 -2.62 -0.80 15.69
N ARG A 85 -3.66 -0.34 14.99
CA ARG A 85 -3.98 -0.85 13.65
C ARG A 85 -3.08 -0.22 12.61
N SER A 86 -2.63 -1.01 11.66
CA SER A 86 -1.70 -0.59 10.61
C SER A 86 -2.00 -1.31 9.30
N GLY A 87 -1.69 -0.66 8.19
CA GLY A 87 -1.82 -1.19 6.85
C GLY A 87 -1.24 -0.25 5.83
N PHE A 88 -1.45 -0.55 4.56
CA PHE A 88 -0.94 0.22 3.44
C PHE A 88 -2.03 0.38 2.37
N VAL A 89 -2.10 1.55 1.76
CA VAL A 89 -3.05 1.84 0.70
C VAL A 89 -2.33 2.52 -0.45
N HIS A 90 -2.38 1.94 -1.64
CA HIS A 90 -1.93 2.59 -2.84
C HIS A 90 -3.00 3.51 -3.41
N VAL A 91 -2.56 4.67 -3.84
CA VAL A 91 -3.33 5.63 -4.63
C VAL A 91 -2.69 5.74 -6.03
N PRO A 92 -3.48 5.99 -7.10
CA PRO A 92 -2.92 6.23 -8.43
C PRO A 92 -2.21 7.59 -8.50
N LEU A 93 -1.57 7.85 -9.63
CA LEU A 93 -1.04 9.18 -9.95
C LEU A 93 -2.17 10.23 -9.94
N MET A 94 -1.85 11.46 -9.58
CA MET A 94 -2.78 12.58 -9.76
C MET A 94 -2.93 12.95 -11.23
N ASP A 95 -4.08 13.52 -11.60
CA ASP A 95 -4.35 13.93 -12.99
C ASP A 95 -3.29 14.92 -13.51
N GLU A 96 -2.76 15.78 -12.64
CA GLU A 96 -1.70 16.75 -12.97
C GLU A 96 -0.36 16.08 -13.34
N GLN A 97 -0.15 14.84 -12.92
CA GLN A 97 1.07 14.06 -13.22
C GLN A 97 0.98 13.30 -14.56
N ALA A 98 -0.18 13.32 -15.23
CA ALA A 98 -0.40 12.57 -16.47
C ALA A 98 0.61 12.90 -17.58
N GLY A 99 1.07 14.16 -17.64
CA GLY A 99 2.06 14.61 -18.61
C GLY A 99 3.46 14.01 -18.41
N GLU A 100 3.83 13.74 -17.15
CA GLU A 100 5.12 13.13 -16.79
C GLU A 100 5.13 11.61 -16.97
N PHE A 101 3.96 10.98 -16.87
CA PHE A 101 3.78 9.53 -16.92
C PHE A 101 2.70 9.13 -17.94
N PRO A 102 2.95 9.34 -19.25
CA PRO A 102 1.94 9.09 -20.28
C PRO A 102 1.51 7.64 -20.33
N GLY A 103 0.19 7.42 -20.43
CA GLY A 103 -0.42 6.09 -20.53
C GLY A 103 -0.67 5.39 -19.19
N LEU A 104 -0.26 5.96 -18.07
CA LEU A 104 -0.61 5.44 -16.74
C LEU A 104 -1.95 6.00 -16.26
N PRO A 105 -2.76 5.20 -15.55
CA PRO A 105 -4.03 5.65 -15.02
C PRO A 105 -3.84 6.69 -13.91
N THR A 106 -4.65 7.74 -13.95
CA THR A 106 -4.64 8.82 -12.96
C THR A 106 -5.98 8.92 -12.22
N MET A 107 -6.02 9.75 -11.20
CA MET A 107 -7.20 10.08 -10.42
C MET A 107 -7.07 11.49 -9.88
N SER A 108 -8.18 12.24 -9.84
CA SER A 108 -8.16 13.58 -9.26
C SER A 108 -7.86 13.54 -7.76
N LEU A 109 -7.20 14.58 -7.25
CA LEU A 109 -6.93 14.71 -5.82
C LEU A 109 -8.23 14.69 -4.99
N ASP A 110 -9.30 15.31 -5.49
CA ASP A 110 -10.61 15.30 -4.81
C ASP A 110 -11.16 13.89 -4.62
N GLN A 111 -11.02 13.02 -5.63
CA GLN A 111 -11.42 11.62 -5.51
C GLN A 111 -10.55 10.87 -4.50
N MET A 112 -9.24 11.11 -4.46
CA MET A 112 -8.35 10.51 -3.47
C MET A 112 -8.72 10.94 -2.05
N VAL A 113 -8.96 12.24 -1.83
CA VAL A 113 -9.41 12.79 -0.54
C VAL A 113 -10.74 12.17 -0.11
N LYS A 114 -11.67 12.03 -1.05
CA LYS A 114 -12.98 11.40 -0.80
C LYS A 114 -12.82 9.93 -0.37
N ALA A 115 -11.92 9.20 -1.01
CA ALA A 115 -11.59 7.82 -0.64
C ALA A 115 -11.00 7.73 0.77
N VAL A 116 -10.03 8.61 1.11
CA VAL A 116 -9.42 8.64 2.44
C VAL A 116 -10.48 8.95 3.52
N ARG A 117 -11.35 9.92 3.28
CA ARG A 117 -12.45 10.23 4.22
C ARG A 117 -13.36 9.04 4.44
N ALA A 118 -13.77 8.34 3.37
CA ALA A 118 -14.60 7.15 3.46
C ALA A 118 -13.92 6.03 4.28
N MET A 119 -12.60 5.85 4.16
CA MET A 119 -11.85 4.91 5.00
C MET A 119 -11.84 5.31 6.47
N LEU A 120 -11.63 6.59 6.77
CA LEU A 120 -11.59 7.09 8.16
C LEU A 120 -12.93 6.94 8.87
N GLU A 121 -14.05 7.05 8.16
CA GLU A 121 -15.40 6.85 8.72
C GLU A 121 -15.68 5.39 9.12
N VAL A 122 -14.90 4.44 8.63
CA VAL A 122 -15.02 3.00 8.94
C VAL A 122 -14.13 2.59 10.12
N LEU A 123 -13.15 3.40 10.49
CA LEU A 123 -12.22 3.12 11.59
C LEU A 123 -12.85 3.36 12.96
#